data_b8b66374ad913df3f744061da8a6970a
#
_entry.id   b8b66374ad913df3f744061da8a6970a
#
_cell.length_a   1.000
_cell.length_b   1.000
_cell.length_c   1.000
_cell.angle_alpha   90.00
_cell.angle_beta   90.00
_cell.angle_gamma   90.00
#
_symmetry.space_group_name_H-M   'P 1'
#
loop_
_entity.id
_entity.type
_entity.pdbx_description
1 polymer ?
#
loop_
_entity_poly.entity_id
_entity_poly.type
_entity_poly.pdbx_seq_one_letter_code
_entity_poly.pdbx_strand_id
1 'polypeptide(L)'
;MLNNAILTKDNMVKRKWQGDPTCYFCTHNESLSHLFFQCSTAKAVWAIVAKCFGATNVPRSFDQCWNWCDKWLPAGKQFHTVGIAAVCWAIWKARNKVCFEGKPLLNPIAIICHACAPMNYWAGLFKEIYKEALEAGVTTMLKIAASLLGKKRSRDGQQLLKNDDSGDKKE
;
A
#
# COMPACT_ATOMS: atom_id res chain seq x y z
N MET A 1 -14.72 13.12 5.52
CA MET A 1 -13.46 13.05 6.23
C MET A 1 -12.22 13.47 5.42
N LEU A 2 -12.17 13.38 4.16
CA LEU A 2 -11.10 13.94 3.32
C LEU A 2 -11.74 14.91 2.33
N ASN A 3 -12.23 16.03 2.82
CA ASN A 3 -12.95 17.08 2.08
C ASN A 3 -12.14 17.66 0.91
N ASN A 4 -11.83 16.85 -0.13
CA ASN A 4 -11.11 17.29 -1.31
C ASN A 4 -9.81 18.08 -1.01
N ALA A 5 -9.23 17.90 0.18
CA ALA A 5 -8.02 18.60 0.62
C ALA A 5 -6.76 18.00 -0.02
N ILE A 6 -6.78 16.69 -0.32
CA ILE A 6 -5.65 16.03 -0.97
C ILE A 6 -5.61 16.43 -2.45
N LEU A 7 -4.45 16.88 -2.90
CA LEU A 7 -4.20 17.29 -4.28
C LEU A 7 -4.06 16.06 -5.20
N THR A 8 -5.15 15.34 -5.38
CA THR A 8 -5.31 14.36 -6.47
C THR A 8 -5.57 15.10 -7.78
N LYS A 9 -5.30 14.44 -8.90
CA LYS A 9 -5.39 15.10 -10.22
C LYS A 9 -6.83 15.55 -10.53
N ASP A 10 -7.86 14.81 -10.12
CA ASP A 10 -9.25 15.24 -10.23
C ASP A 10 -9.55 16.53 -9.43
N ASN A 11 -8.96 16.65 -8.22
CA ASN A 11 -9.09 17.87 -7.42
C ASN A 11 -8.29 19.04 -8.00
N MET A 12 -7.16 18.77 -8.65
CA MET A 12 -6.39 19.78 -9.38
C MET A 12 -7.15 20.28 -10.61
N VAL A 13 -7.78 19.38 -11.37
CA VAL A 13 -8.64 19.74 -12.53
C VAL A 13 -9.81 20.62 -12.09
N LYS A 14 -10.48 20.31 -10.97
CA LYS A 14 -11.52 21.18 -10.38
C LYS A 14 -11.00 22.58 -10.03
N ARG A 15 -9.70 22.72 -9.79
CA ARG A 15 -9.01 24.00 -9.54
C ARG A 15 -8.40 24.62 -10.80
N LYS A 16 -8.90 24.22 -11.99
CA LYS A 16 -8.48 24.74 -13.31
C LYS A 16 -7.05 24.35 -13.73
N TRP A 17 -6.45 23.33 -13.10
CA TRP A 17 -5.21 22.76 -13.60
C TRP A 17 -5.48 21.97 -14.89
N GLN A 18 -4.65 22.18 -15.93
CA GLN A 18 -4.82 21.62 -17.27
C GLN A 18 -3.83 20.49 -17.59
N GLY A 19 -3.22 19.89 -16.58
CA GLY A 19 -2.30 18.77 -16.78
C GLY A 19 -3.01 17.44 -17.04
N ASP A 20 -2.24 16.41 -17.31
CA ASP A 20 -2.73 15.06 -17.57
C ASP A 20 -3.40 14.45 -16.33
N PRO A 21 -4.70 14.08 -16.39
CA PRO A 21 -5.42 13.50 -15.26
C PRO A 21 -5.04 12.04 -14.95
N THR A 22 -4.20 11.39 -15.78
CA THR A 22 -3.85 9.98 -15.67
C THR A 22 -3.03 9.68 -14.41
N CYS A 23 -3.37 8.62 -13.70
CA CYS A 23 -2.66 8.17 -12.50
C CYS A 23 -1.22 7.79 -12.83
N TYR A 24 -0.27 8.17 -11.99
CA TYR A 24 1.15 7.81 -12.14
C TYR A 24 1.44 6.30 -11.95
N PHE A 25 0.51 5.56 -11.36
CA PHE A 25 0.66 4.14 -11.06
C PHE A 25 0.00 3.23 -12.10
N CYS A 26 -0.89 3.76 -12.92
CA CYS A 26 -1.64 3.02 -13.95
C CYS A 26 -2.21 3.99 -15.00
N THR A 27 -2.99 3.48 -15.95
CA THR A 27 -3.53 4.24 -17.09
C THR A 27 -4.91 4.87 -16.85
N HIS A 28 -5.48 4.76 -15.65
CA HIS A 28 -6.80 5.32 -15.31
C HIS A 28 -6.66 6.74 -14.75
N ASN A 29 -7.72 7.52 -14.82
CA ASN A 29 -7.77 8.85 -14.21
C ASN A 29 -7.63 8.76 -12.68
N GLU A 30 -6.80 9.66 -12.11
CA GLU A 30 -6.57 9.71 -10.68
C GLU A 30 -7.68 10.47 -9.97
N SER A 31 -8.36 9.77 -9.07
CA SER A 31 -9.25 10.36 -8.06
C SER A 31 -8.82 9.90 -6.67
N LEU A 32 -9.42 10.48 -5.62
CA LEU A 32 -9.13 10.08 -4.24
C LEU A 32 -9.36 8.57 -4.02
N SER A 33 -10.53 8.07 -4.41
CA SER A 33 -10.87 6.66 -4.28
C SER A 33 -9.99 5.77 -5.15
N HIS A 34 -9.65 6.24 -6.37
CA HIS A 34 -8.74 5.52 -7.24
C HIS A 34 -7.36 5.38 -6.60
N LEU A 35 -6.76 6.48 -6.16
CA LEU A 35 -5.41 6.50 -5.61
C LEU A 35 -5.25 5.57 -4.40
N PHE A 36 -6.21 5.58 -3.48
CA PHE A 36 -6.07 4.85 -2.22
C PHE A 36 -6.64 3.43 -2.24
N PHE A 37 -7.55 3.09 -3.16
CA PHE A 37 -8.24 1.78 -3.12
C PHE A 37 -8.37 1.09 -4.47
N GLN A 38 -8.54 1.82 -5.59
CA GLN A 38 -8.93 1.24 -6.86
C GLN A 38 -7.75 1.03 -7.81
N CYS A 39 -6.68 1.79 -7.65
CA CYS A 39 -5.44 1.62 -8.42
C CYS A 39 -4.85 0.22 -8.21
N SER A 40 -4.24 -0.36 -9.24
CA SER A 40 -3.57 -1.66 -9.17
C SER A 40 -2.53 -1.73 -8.03
N THR A 41 -1.73 -0.68 -7.88
CA THR A 41 -0.75 -0.55 -6.79
C THR A 41 -1.42 -0.51 -5.42
N ALA A 42 -2.48 0.29 -5.25
CA ALA A 42 -3.22 0.37 -3.99
C ALA A 42 -3.87 -0.97 -3.64
N LYS A 43 -4.51 -1.63 -4.61
CA LYS A 43 -5.09 -2.98 -4.41
C LYS A 43 -4.03 -3.98 -3.96
N ALA A 44 -2.84 -3.95 -4.55
CA ALA A 44 -1.74 -4.83 -4.14
C ALA A 44 -1.25 -4.51 -2.70
N VAL A 45 -1.17 -3.24 -2.32
CA VAL A 45 -0.85 -2.82 -0.94
C VAL A 45 -1.90 -3.36 0.04
N TRP A 46 -3.20 -3.13 -0.25
CA TRP A 46 -4.28 -3.62 0.61
C TRP A 46 -4.36 -5.15 0.64
N ALA A 47 -3.98 -5.85 -0.43
CA ALA A 47 -3.89 -7.31 -0.44
C ALA A 47 -2.80 -7.84 0.51
N ILE A 48 -1.69 -7.12 0.65
CA ILE A 48 -0.66 -7.46 1.65
C ILE A 48 -1.20 -7.23 3.06
N VAL A 49 -1.86 -6.09 3.31
CA VAL A 49 -2.51 -5.81 4.60
C VAL A 49 -3.56 -6.86 4.92
N ALA A 50 -4.42 -7.22 3.96
CA ALA A 50 -5.43 -8.25 4.13
C ALA A 50 -4.82 -9.59 4.55
N LYS A 51 -3.70 -9.96 3.94
CA LYS A 51 -2.98 -11.18 4.29
C LYS A 51 -2.47 -11.18 5.73
N CYS A 52 -2.11 -10.02 6.28
CA CYS A 52 -1.67 -9.91 7.68
C CYS A 52 -2.80 -10.23 8.68
N PHE A 53 -4.04 -10.00 8.30
CA PHE A 53 -5.23 -10.23 9.13
C PHE A 53 -6.02 -11.47 8.73
N GLY A 54 -5.55 -12.26 7.76
CA GLY A 54 -6.29 -13.41 7.23
C GLY A 54 -7.54 -13.04 6.45
N ALA A 55 -7.64 -11.77 6.00
CA ALA A 55 -8.79 -11.29 5.25
C ALA A 55 -8.80 -11.85 3.82
N THR A 56 -9.99 -12.23 3.34
CA THR A 56 -10.21 -12.81 2.01
C THR A 56 -10.54 -11.77 0.93
N ASN A 57 -10.75 -10.51 1.33
CA ASN A 57 -11.06 -9.40 0.44
C ASN A 57 -10.30 -8.14 0.86
N VAL A 58 -10.35 -7.10 0.03
CA VAL A 58 -9.74 -5.79 0.28
C VAL A 58 -10.78 -4.69 0.24
N PRO A 59 -10.59 -3.58 0.97
CA PRO A 59 -11.50 -2.44 0.90
C PRO A 59 -11.37 -1.73 -0.45
N ARG A 60 -12.48 -1.14 -0.92
CA ARG A 60 -12.58 -0.42 -2.21
C ARG A 60 -12.90 1.08 -2.05
N SER A 61 -13.20 1.51 -0.83
CA SER A 61 -13.46 2.91 -0.47
C SER A 61 -13.15 3.15 1.00
N PHE A 62 -13.12 4.41 1.43
CA PHE A 62 -12.91 4.74 2.84
C PHE A 62 -14.04 4.20 3.74
N ASP A 63 -15.30 4.29 3.31
CA ASP A 63 -16.43 3.79 4.09
C ASP A 63 -16.35 2.28 4.27
N GLN A 64 -16.02 1.56 3.18
CA GLN A 64 -15.80 0.11 3.27
C GLN A 64 -14.58 -0.26 4.12
N CYS A 65 -13.56 0.60 4.17
CA CYS A 65 -12.34 0.32 4.92
C CYS A 65 -12.61 0.22 6.43
N TRP A 66 -13.47 1.06 6.99
CA TRP A 66 -13.87 0.99 8.39
C TRP A 66 -14.60 -0.31 8.72
N ASN A 67 -15.62 -0.65 7.93
CA ASN A 67 -16.37 -1.89 8.09
C ASN A 67 -15.47 -3.13 7.89
N TRP A 68 -14.51 -3.03 6.98
CA TRP A 68 -13.54 -4.06 6.72
C TRP A 68 -12.60 -4.26 7.93
N CYS A 69 -12.11 -3.17 8.53
CA CYS A 69 -11.31 -3.23 9.75
C CYS A 69 -12.10 -3.80 10.93
N ASP A 70 -13.37 -3.39 11.12
CA ASP A 70 -14.24 -3.92 12.17
C ASP A 70 -14.45 -5.43 12.02
N LYS A 71 -14.57 -5.93 10.79
CA LYS A 71 -14.74 -7.35 10.51
C LYS A 71 -13.48 -8.17 10.74
N TRP A 72 -12.33 -7.70 10.26
CA TRP A 72 -11.11 -8.49 10.19
C TRP A 72 -10.11 -8.20 11.31
N LEU A 73 -10.27 -7.08 12.00
CA LEU A 73 -9.44 -6.68 13.13
C LEU A 73 -10.31 -6.15 14.31
N PRO A 74 -11.31 -6.92 14.79
CA PRO A 74 -12.26 -6.43 15.81
C PRO A 74 -11.57 -6.11 17.13
N ALA A 75 -10.54 -6.85 17.53
CA ALA A 75 -9.77 -6.61 18.75
C ALA A 75 -8.82 -5.39 18.64
N GLY A 76 -8.63 -4.85 17.44
CA GLY A 76 -7.70 -3.76 17.14
C GLY A 76 -8.36 -2.43 16.85
N LYS A 77 -9.61 -2.19 17.28
CA LYS A 77 -10.39 -0.96 16.95
C LYS A 77 -9.63 0.32 17.23
N GLN A 78 -8.90 0.38 18.33
CA GLN A 78 -8.06 1.53 18.72
C GLN A 78 -6.94 1.84 17.71
N PHE A 79 -6.58 0.89 16.86
CA PHE A 79 -5.51 1.03 15.86
C PHE A 79 -6.02 1.29 14.44
N HIS A 80 -7.34 1.18 14.18
CA HIS A 80 -7.89 1.31 12.83
C HIS A 80 -7.49 2.65 12.21
N THR A 81 -7.67 3.76 12.93
CA THR A 81 -7.32 5.10 12.44
C THR A 81 -5.84 5.21 12.09
N VAL A 82 -4.97 4.75 12.98
CA VAL A 82 -3.51 4.79 12.79
C VAL A 82 -3.08 3.92 11.61
N GLY A 83 -3.60 2.70 11.54
CA GLY A 83 -3.30 1.76 10.45
C GLY A 83 -3.75 2.27 9.08
N ILE A 84 -5.00 2.72 8.98
CA ILE A 84 -5.55 3.27 7.73
C ILE A 84 -4.77 4.51 7.31
N ALA A 85 -4.51 5.43 8.26
CA ALA A 85 -3.77 6.66 7.99
C ALA A 85 -2.34 6.36 7.51
N ALA A 86 -1.63 5.43 8.15
CA ALA A 86 -0.27 5.06 7.77
C ALA A 86 -0.20 4.43 6.38
N VAL A 87 -1.13 3.53 6.04
CA VAL A 87 -1.19 2.91 4.70
C VAL A 87 -1.51 3.97 3.64
N CYS A 88 -2.51 4.80 3.86
CA CYS A 88 -2.86 5.88 2.93
C CYS A 88 -1.72 6.89 2.78
N TRP A 89 -1.07 7.28 3.88
CA TRP A 89 0.10 8.16 3.86
C TRP A 89 1.24 7.59 3.02
N ALA A 90 1.55 6.30 3.18
CA ALA A 90 2.60 5.63 2.42
C ALA A 90 2.29 5.57 0.91
N ILE A 91 1.04 5.28 0.52
CA ILE A 91 0.59 5.30 -0.88
C ILE A 91 0.72 6.72 -1.45
N TRP A 92 0.24 7.73 -0.73
CA TRP A 92 0.32 9.12 -1.15
C TRP A 92 1.77 9.61 -1.28
N LYS A 93 2.63 9.25 -0.33
CA LYS A 93 4.06 9.58 -0.38
C LYS A 93 4.76 8.90 -1.56
N ALA A 94 4.44 7.64 -1.85
CA ALA A 94 4.96 6.94 -3.02
C ALA A 94 4.54 7.63 -4.33
N ARG A 95 3.27 8.03 -4.45
CA ARG A 95 2.76 8.81 -5.59
C ARG A 95 3.50 10.12 -5.75
N ASN A 96 3.72 10.87 -4.67
CA ASN A 96 4.39 12.16 -4.72
C ASN A 96 5.86 12.03 -5.14
N LYS A 97 6.56 10.97 -4.72
CA LYS A 97 7.93 10.70 -5.18
C LYS A 97 8.01 10.51 -6.70
N VAL A 98 7.06 9.77 -7.27
CA VAL A 98 6.99 9.61 -8.74
C VAL A 98 6.65 10.95 -9.41
N CYS A 99 5.65 11.65 -8.89
CA CYS A 99 5.10 12.86 -9.48
C CYS A 99 6.08 14.05 -9.46
N PHE A 100 6.75 14.29 -8.32
CA PHE A 100 7.53 15.51 -8.09
C PHE A 100 9.04 15.28 -8.07
N GLU A 101 9.48 14.05 -7.77
CA GLU A 101 10.90 13.74 -7.67
C GLU A 101 11.40 12.88 -8.86
N GLY A 102 10.52 12.50 -9.79
CA GLY A 102 10.86 11.64 -10.93
C GLY A 102 11.39 10.26 -10.54
N LYS A 103 11.17 9.83 -9.28
CA LYS A 103 11.66 8.55 -8.78
C LYS A 103 10.81 7.40 -9.30
N PRO A 104 11.42 6.21 -9.52
CA PRO A 104 10.66 5.06 -9.96
C PRO A 104 9.59 4.67 -8.91
N LEU A 105 8.49 4.11 -9.40
CA LEU A 105 7.42 3.60 -8.55
C LEU A 105 7.96 2.53 -7.58
N LEU A 106 7.70 2.74 -6.30
CA LEU A 106 7.98 1.73 -5.28
C LEU A 106 7.08 0.51 -5.49
N ASN A 107 7.64 -0.68 -5.32
CA ASN A 107 6.80 -1.87 -5.29
C ASN A 107 5.88 -1.86 -4.04
N PRO A 108 4.72 -2.56 -4.08
CA PRO A 108 3.76 -2.56 -2.99
C PRO A 108 4.34 -2.98 -1.64
N ILE A 109 5.35 -3.85 -1.63
CA ILE A 109 6.03 -4.31 -0.41
C ILE A 109 6.83 -3.15 0.23
N ALA A 110 7.54 -2.37 -0.58
CA ALA A 110 8.25 -1.20 -0.09
C ALA A 110 7.29 -0.14 0.46
N ILE A 111 6.10 0.02 -0.15
CA ILE A 111 5.06 0.91 0.37
C ILE A 111 4.59 0.44 1.76
N ILE A 112 4.41 -0.87 1.97
CA ILE A 112 4.08 -1.43 3.30
C ILE A 112 5.20 -1.14 4.32
N CYS A 113 6.46 -1.33 3.96
CA CYS A 113 7.58 -0.98 4.86
C CYS A 113 7.54 0.51 5.24
N HIS A 114 7.21 1.39 4.28
CA HIS A 114 7.03 2.82 4.56
C HIS A 114 5.80 3.12 5.43
N ALA A 115 4.75 2.31 5.41
CA ALA A 115 3.62 2.45 6.32
C ALA A 115 3.95 2.00 7.75
N CYS A 116 4.80 1.00 7.91
CA CYS A 116 5.22 0.49 9.22
C CYS A 116 5.99 1.52 10.05
N ALA A 117 6.81 2.36 9.41
CA ALA A 117 7.62 3.35 10.12
C ALA A 117 6.78 4.37 10.94
N PRO A 118 5.78 5.08 10.37
CA PRO A 118 4.91 5.95 11.16
C PRO A 118 4.06 5.18 12.17
N MET A 119 3.65 3.94 11.92
CA MET A 119 2.93 3.14 12.91
C MET A 119 3.77 2.91 14.16
N ASN A 120 5.05 2.54 14.01
CA ASN A 120 5.97 2.39 15.13
C ASN A 120 6.20 3.71 15.87
N TYR A 121 6.36 4.82 15.15
CA TYR A 121 6.50 6.13 15.76
C TYR A 121 5.26 6.51 16.58
N TRP A 122 4.07 6.30 16.02
CA TRP A 122 2.81 6.60 16.69
C TRP A 122 2.47 5.61 17.81
N ALA A 123 3.06 4.42 17.83
CA ALA A 123 2.91 3.46 18.93
C ALA A 123 3.30 4.10 20.28
N GLY A 124 4.31 4.96 20.30
CA GLY A 124 4.73 5.70 21.49
C GLY A 124 3.69 6.68 22.06
N LEU A 125 2.62 6.99 21.32
CA LEU A 125 1.50 7.83 21.79
C LEU A 125 0.41 7.04 22.52
N PHE A 126 0.50 5.71 22.52
CA PHE A 126 -0.46 4.84 23.18
C PHE A 126 0.01 4.44 24.59
N LYS A 127 -0.94 3.96 25.42
CA LYS A 127 -0.62 3.27 26.67
C LYS A 127 0.20 2.02 26.37
N GLU A 128 1.08 1.61 27.28
CA GLU A 128 2.06 0.54 27.04
C GLU A 128 1.44 -0.74 26.49
N ILE A 129 0.31 -1.19 27.05
CA ILE A 129 -0.39 -2.39 26.56
C ILE A 129 -0.83 -2.31 25.08
N TYR A 130 -1.20 -1.11 24.62
CA TYR A 130 -1.59 -0.89 23.22
C TYR A 130 -0.37 -0.68 22.31
N LYS A 131 0.69 -0.06 22.85
CA LYS A 131 1.96 0.09 22.16
C LYS A 131 2.54 -1.26 21.76
N GLU A 132 2.68 -2.17 22.71
CA GLU A 132 3.17 -3.52 22.46
C GLU A 132 2.33 -4.28 21.41
N ALA A 133 1.01 -4.16 21.47
CA ALA A 133 0.11 -4.78 20.51
C ALA A 133 0.27 -4.20 19.09
N LEU A 134 0.44 -2.87 18.96
CA LEU A 134 0.67 -2.22 17.68
C LEU A 134 2.03 -2.61 17.10
N GLU A 135 3.09 -2.63 17.90
CA GLU A 135 4.44 -3.03 17.51
C GLU A 135 4.49 -4.50 17.06
N ALA A 136 3.76 -5.38 17.74
CA ALA A 136 3.61 -6.78 17.33
C ALA A 136 2.91 -6.90 15.97
N GLY A 137 1.85 -6.10 15.74
CA GLY A 137 1.17 -6.00 14.46
C GLY A 137 2.10 -5.53 13.33
N VAL A 138 2.87 -4.48 13.56
CA VAL A 138 3.88 -3.97 12.61
C VAL A 138 4.94 -5.03 12.31
N THR A 139 5.44 -5.73 13.33
CA THR A 139 6.39 -6.83 13.17
C THR A 139 5.83 -7.93 12.26
N THR A 140 4.55 -8.27 12.44
CA THR A 140 3.86 -9.25 11.59
C THR A 140 3.76 -8.77 10.13
N MET A 141 3.42 -7.50 9.90
CA MET A 141 3.39 -6.92 8.57
C MET A 141 4.76 -6.97 7.88
N LEU A 142 5.83 -6.65 8.59
CA LEU A 142 7.19 -6.71 8.06
C LEU A 142 7.63 -8.14 7.74
N LYS A 143 7.32 -9.12 8.58
CA LYS A 143 7.60 -10.55 8.32
C LYS A 143 6.89 -11.03 7.05
N ILE A 144 5.63 -10.68 6.85
CA ILE A 144 4.87 -11.04 5.64
C ILE A 144 5.47 -10.34 4.42
N ALA A 145 5.81 -9.06 4.52
CA ALA A 145 6.46 -8.32 3.45
C ALA A 145 7.80 -8.98 3.04
N ALA A 146 8.64 -9.36 4.00
CA ALA A 146 9.90 -10.05 3.76
C ALA A 146 9.69 -11.43 3.08
N SER A 147 8.70 -12.20 3.53
CA SER A 147 8.34 -13.50 2.91
C SER A 147 7.94 -13.34 1.44
N LEU A 148 7.20 -12.28 1.11
CA LEU A 148 6.79 -12.00 -0.27
C LEU A 148 7.97 -11.58 -1.16
N LEU A 149 8.95 -10.84 -0.62
CA LEU A 149 10.20 -10.51 -1.32
C LEU A 149 11.02 -11.76 -1.65
N GLY A 150 11.17 -12.67 -0.69
CA GLY A 150 11.89 -13.93 -0.88
C GLY A 150 11.27 -14.78 -1.99
N LYS A 151 9.93 -14.91 -2.01
CA LYS A 151 9.21 -15.64 -3.06
C LYS A 151 9.35 -15.00 -4.44
N LYS A 152 9.40 -13.67 -4.54
CA LYS A 152 9.61 -12.99 -5.81
C LYS A 152 11.00 -13.27 -6.35
N ARG A 153 12.05 -13.12 -5.54
CA ARG A 153 13.43 -13.41 -5.94
C ARG A 153 13.62 -14.84 -6.43
N SER A 154 12.99 -15.81 -5.76
CA SER A 154 13.05 -17.22 -6.15
C SER A 154 12.39 -17.46 -7.52
N ARG A 155 11.25 -16.80 -7.80
CA ARG A 155 10.59 -16.91 -9.13
C ARG A 155 11.40 -16.26 -10.24
N ASP A 156 11.93 -15.06 -9.99
CA ASP A 156 12.76 -14.33 -10.96
C ASP A 156 14.04 -15.14 -11.29
N GLY A 157 14.68 -15.77 -10.27
CA GLY A 157 15.83 -16.65 -10.47
C GLY A 157 15.51 -17.91 -11.28
N GLN A 158 14.35 -18.55 -11.03
CA GLN A 158 13.91 -19.73 -11.80
C GLN A 158 13.55 -19.39 -13.26
N GLN A 159 13.10 -18.17 -13.51
CA GLN A 159 12.75 -17.72 -14.85
C GLN A 159 13.99 -17.39 -15.69
N LEU A 160 15.04 -16.86 -15.05
CA LEU A 160 16.34 -16.65 -15.71
C LEU A 160 16.97 -17.98 -16.11
N LEU A 161 17.00 -18.98 -15.23
CA LEU A 161 17.57 -20.32 -15.52
C LEU A 161 16.83 -21.04 -16.66
N LYS A 162 15.50 -20.85 -16.79
CA LYS A 162 14.73 -21.43 -17.89
C LYS A 162 14.99 -20.77 -19.25
N ASN A 163 15.33 -19.48 -19.24
CA ASN A 163 15.64 -18.75 -20.48
C ASN A 163 17.04 -19.10 -21.01
N ASP A 164 18.00 -19.37 -20.12
CA ASP A 164 19.36 -19.82 -20.52
C ASP A 164 19.32 -21.23 -21.12
N ASP A 165 18.48 -22.13 -20.59
CA ASP A 165 18.37 -23.52 -21.09
C ASP A 165 17.63 -23.62 -22.45
N SER A 166 16.93 -22.56 -22.87
CA SER A 166 16.23 -22.49 -24.15
C SER A 166 17.07 -21.86 -25.28
N GLY A 167 18.24 -21.29 -24.97
CA GLY A 167 19.18 -20.66 -25.92
C GLY A 167 20.08 -21.64 -26.63
N ASP A 168 20.34 -22.82 -26.06
CA ASP A 168 21.33 -23.80 -26.59
C ASP A 168 20.77 -24.84 -27.58
N LYS A 169 19.56 -24.67 -28.09
CA LYS A 169 18.94 -25.59 -29.06
C LYS A 169 18.70 -24.96 -30.43
N LYS A 170 19.68 -24.24 -30.95
CA LYS A 170 19.73 -23.81 -32.36
C LYS A 170 21.17 -23.91 -32.87
N GLU A 171 21.59 -25.10 -33.19
CA GLU A 171 22.55 -25.46 -34.23
C GLU A 171 21.99 -26.59 -35.05
#